data_fd6363e6679ccc933d02040795aa6dfe
#
_entry.id   fd6363e6679ccc933d02040795aa6dfe
#
_cell.length_a   1.000
_cell.length_b   1.000
_cell.length_c   1.000
_cell.angle_alpha   90.00
_cell.angle_beta   90.00
_cell.angle_gamma   90.00
#
_symmetry.space_group_name_H-M   'P 1'
#
loop_
_entity.id
_entity.type
_entity.pdbx_description
1 polymer ?
#
loop_
_entity_poly.entity_id
_entity_poly.type
_entity_poly.pdbx_seq_one_letter_code
_entity_poly.pdbx_strand_id
1 'polypeptide(L)'
;MAPLVDTYHAVSLSGGKDSTAMLLLMLERDMPIDLVLNADTGMEFPEMYEHLKQVDEHLYRERGIHITRLKSPKSFEYIMFDEPKQKASCISNRQRLGVPCKGNGWPGIRVRWCTGQLKTHLISREVNRLRRDRPCVQYIGIAADEAKRCKTDNGKSYPLVDWGITEAEALQICYDRGFRFGGLYEVYDRASCWCCPFQSIGELRKLRSHHPELWARLLDMDSRALAQFGGTPLGRFTKNWSVAELDERFARGEEGGTGV
;
A
#
# COMPACT_ATOMS: atom_id res chain seq x y z
N MET A 1 38.69 15.14 14.57
CA MET A 1 37.59 14.63 13.71
C MET A 1 36.63 13.88 14.62
N ALA A 2 35.37 14.32 14.68
CA ALA A 2 34.36 13.52 15.35
C ALA A 2 34.25 12.16 14.61
N PRO A 3 34.11 11.03 15.32
CA PRO A 3 33.92 9.75 14.66
C PRO A 3 32.69 9.86 13.75
N LEU A 4 32.80 9.41 12.50
CA LEU A 4 31.65 9.25 11.62
C LEU A 4 30.69 8.33 12.34
N VAL A 5 29.57 8.88 12.79
CA VAL A 5 28.54 8.08 13.44
C VAL A 5 28.00 7.13 12.38
N ASP A 6 28.30 5.85 12.54
CA ASP A 6 27.82 4.79 11.66
C ASP A 6 26.29 4.83 11.64
N THR A 7 25.70 5.09 10.48
CA THR A 7 24.28 5.35 10.31
C THR A 7 23.63 4.21 9.55
N TYR A 8 22.51 3.69 10.02
CA TYR A 8 21.71 2.73 9.26
C TYR A 8 21.00 3.39 8.09
N HIS A 9 20.96 2.71 6.96
CA HIS A 9 20.32 3.10 5.72
C HIS A 9 19.19 2.13 5.38
N ALA A 10 17.96 2.48 5.74
CA ALA A 10 16.78 1.65 5.56
C ALA A 10 15.92 2.14 4.38
N VAL A 11 15.69 1.27 3.40
CA VAL A 11 14.85 1.57 2.24
C VAL A 11 13.43 1.06 2.47
N SER A 12 12.42 1.92 2.33
CA SER A 12 11.01 1.52 2.36
C SER A 12 10.54 1.20 0.95
N LEU A 13 10.43 -0.09 0.64
CA LEU A 13 10.02 -0.61 -0.66
C LEU A 13 8.55 -1.03 -0.62
N SER A 14 7.67 -0.26 -1.28
CA SER A 14 6.25 -0.64 -1.42
C SER A 14 5.99 -1.64 -2.54
N GLY A 15 6.93 -1.80 -3.47
CA GLY A 15 6.81 -2.57 -4.70
C GLY A 15 6.28 -1.75 -5.88
N GLY A 16 5.67 -0.58 -5.65
CA GLY A 16 5.23 0.31 -6.74
C GLY A 16 6.41 0.98 -7.48
N LYS A 17 6.12 1.55 -8.65
CA LYS A 17 7.10 2.14 -9.57
C LYS A 17 8.11 3.08 -8.90
N ASP A 18 7.62 4.00 -8.05
CA ASP A 18 8.48 5.02 -7.45
C ASP A 18 9.49 4.40 -6.46
N SER A 19 9.04 3.51 -5.58
CA SER A 19 9.94 2.84 -4.62
C SER A 19 10.89 1.85 -5.28
N THR A 20 10.50 1.23 -6.38
CA THR A 20 11.35 0.35 -7.17
C THR A 20 12.40 1.17 -7.93
N ALA A 21 12.01 2.24 -8.63
CA ALA A 21 12.94 3.15 -9.32
C ALA A 21 13.95 3.75 -8.34
N MET A 22 13.50 4.20 -7.17
CA MET A 22 14.38 4.70 -6.12
C MET A 22 15.44 3.67 -5.74
N LEU A 23 15.04 2.44 -5.45
CA LEU A 23 15.97 1.37 -5.07
C LEU A 23 16.99 1.08 -6.18
N LEU A 24 16.53 0.96 -7.43
CA LEU A 24 17.40 0.71 -8.59
C LEU A 24 18.43 1.83 -8.78
N LEU A 25 18.01 3.09 -8.71
CA LEU A 25 18.91 4.23 -8.80
C LEU A 25 19.87 4.35 -7.61
N MET A 26 19.45 3.96 -6.40
CA MET A 26 20.34 3.89 -5.23
C MET A 26 21.43 2.84 -5.44
N LEU A 27 21.09 1.67 -6.00
CA LEU A 27 22.05 0.62 -6.32
C LEU A 27 23.06 1.10 -7.36
N GLU A 28 22.61 1.71 -8.44
CA GLU A 28 23.48 2.24 -9.52
C GLU A 28 24.41 3.37 -9.06
N ARG A 29 23.98 4.17 -8.10
CA ARG A 29 24.75 5.29 -7.53
C ARG A 29 25.60 4.87 -6.34
N ASP A 30 25.70 3.59 -6.09
CA ASP A 30 26.44 3.00 -4.97
C ASP A 30 26.10 3.63 -3.61
N MET A 31 24.82 3.98 -3.41
CA MET A 31 24.36 4.52 -2.14
C MET A 31 24.33 3.42 -1.07
N PRO A 32 24.57 3.78 0.20
CA PRO A 32 24.53 2.81 1.28
C PRO A 32 23.10 2.26 1.50
N ILE A 33 22.97 0.95 1.59
CA ILE A 33 21.73 0.22 1.86
C ILE A 33 22.05 -0.90 2.84
N ASP A 34 21.56 -0.81 4.07
CA ASP A 34 21.72 -1.86 5.08
C ASP A 34 20.49 -2.76 5.14
N LEU A 35 19.31 -2.21 4.84
CA LEU A 35 18.04 -2.92 4.98
C LEU A 35 17.00 -2.43 3.99
N VAL A 36 16.28 -3.35 3.37
CA VAL A 36 15.13 -3.05 2.52
C VAL A 36 13.87 -3.62 3.16
N LEU A 37 12.91 -2.75 3.49
CA LEU A 37 11.69 -3.10 4.21
C LEU A 37 10.48 -3.06 3.28
N ASN A 38 9.73 -4.16 3.22
CA ASN A 38 8.44 -4.24 2.56
C ASN A 38 7.35 -4.61 3.57
N ALA A 39 6.25 -3.87 3.61
CA ALA A 39 5.09 -4.18 4.44
C ALA A 39 4.05 -4.94 3.61
N ASP A 40 3.91 -6.23 3.88
CA ASP A 40 2.95 -7.12 3.22
C ASP A 40 1.57 -7.02 3.88
N THR A 41 0.60 -6.51 3.15
CA THR A 41 -0.81 -6.41 3.61
C THR A 41 -1.61 -7.67 3.37
N GLY A 42 -1.15 -8.58 2.51
CA GLY A 42 -1.90 -9.72 2.00
C GLY A 42 -2.96 -9.37 0.95
N MET A 43 -3.01 -8.09 0.50
CA MET A 43 -4.06 -7.57 -0.41
C MET A 43 -3.46 -6.91 -1.66
N GLU A 44 -2.20 -7.14 -1.96
CA GLU A 44 -1.58 -6.69 -3.21
C GLU A 44 -1.98 -7.63 -4.37
N PHE A 45 -1.87 -7.17 -5.60
CA PHE A 45 -2.07 -8.02 -6.78
C PHE A 45 -1.06 -9.18 -6.81
N PRO A 46 -1.43 -10.36 -7.34
CA PRO A 46 -0.49 -11.48 -7.50
C PRO A 46 0.79 -11.09 -8.25
N GLU A 47 0.67 -10.30 -9.31
CA GLU A 47 1.77 -9.79 -10.12
C GLU A 47 2.75 -8.92 -9.30
N MET A 48 2.25 -8.22 -8.28
CA MET A 48 3.09 -7.44 -7.38
C MET A 48 3.98 -8.33 -6.50
N TYR A 49 3.49 -9.49 -6.09
CA TYR A 49 4.30 -10.44 -5.32
C TYR A 49 5.43 -11.05 -6.19
N GLU A 50 5.14 -11.36 -7.46
CA GLU A 50 6.16 -11.83 -8.41
C GLU A 50 7.17 -10.72 -8.74
N HIS A 51 6.71 -9.49 -8.91
CA HIS A 51 7.60 -8.35 -9.08
C HIS A 51 8.53 -8.16 -7.86
N LEU A 52 8.00 -8.20 -6.64
CA LEU A 52 8.82 -8.11 -5.43
C LEU A 52 9.85 -9.24 -5.32
N LYS A 53 9.56 -10.43 -5.83
CA LYS A 53 10.51 -11.53 -5.90
C LYS A 53 11.64 -11.23 -6.89
N GLN A 54 11.31 -10.70 -8.07
CA GLN A 54 12.32 -10.27 -9.06
C GLN A 54 13.23 -9.17 -8.50
N VAL A 55 12.65 -8.20 -7.77
CA VAL A 55 13.43 -7.13 -7.10
C VAL A 55 14.33 -7.70 -6.00
N ASP A 56 13.85 -8.68 -5.23
CA ASP A 56 14.63 -9.36 -4.19
C ASP A 56 15.84 -10.11 -4.78
N GLU A 57 15.62 -10.85 -5.86
CA GLU A 57 16.68 -11.56 -6.57
C GLU A 57 17.72 -10.60 -7.17
N HIS A 58 17.29 -9.46 -7.69
CA HIS A 58 18.18 -8.43 -8.19
C HIS A 58 18.99 -7.80 -7.05
N LEU A 59 18.35 -7.39 -5.96
CA LEU A 59 18.99 -6.81 -4.78
C LEU A 59 20.03 -7.76 -4.18
N TYR A 60 19.70 -9.05 -4.10
CA TYR A 60 20.63 -10.06 -3.60
C TYR A 60 21.86 -10.20 -4.48
N ARG A 61 21.71 -10.19 -5.81
CA ARG A 61 22.84 -10.23 -6.73
C ARG A 61 23.76 -9.02 -6.61
N GLU A 62 23.18 -7.83 -6.44
CA GLU A 62 23.94 -6.58 -6.41
C GLU A 62 24.61 -6.32 -5.05
N ARG A 63 23.98 -6.74 -3.95
CA ARG A 63 24.40 -6.35 -2.59
C ARG A 63 24.45 -7.50 -1.58
N GLY A 64 24.01 -8.70 -1.90
CA GLY A 64 23.87 -9.79 -0.94
C GLY A 64 22.79 -9.57 0.13
N ILE A 65 21.82 -8.67 -0.13
CA ILE A 65 20.77 -8.26 0.81
C ILE A 65 19.43 -8.78 0.29
N HIS A 66 18.61 -9.33 1.17
CA HIS A 66 17.21 -9.67 0.87
C HIS A 66 16.23 -8.64 1.40
N ILE A 67 15.06 -8.55 0.74
CA ILE A 67 13.94 -7.74 1.22
C ILE A 67 13.39 -8.35 2.51
N THR A 68 13.40 -7.57 3.59
CA THR A 68 12.73 -7.93 4.85
C THR A 68 11.24 -7.67 4.72
N ARG A 69 10.45 -8.72 4.55
CA ARG A 69 8.98 -8.65 4.50
C ARG A 69 8.40 -8.55 5.91
N LEU A 70 7.75 -7.46 6.20
CA LEU A 70 7.06 -7.19 7.46
C LEU A 70 5.58 -7.53 7.31
N LYS A 71 5.12 -8.54 8.03
CA LYS A 71 3.71 -8.98 8.03
C LYS A 71 3.09 -8.79 9.41
N SER A 72 1.87 -8.28 9.43
CA SER A 72 1.07 -8.22 10.65
C SER A 72 0.63 -9.63 11.07
N PRO A 73 0.64 -9.98 12.37
CA PRO A 73 0.05 -11.22 12.85
C PRO A 73 -1.45 -11.29 12.63
N LYS A 74 -2.10 -10.14 12.37
CA LYS A 74 -3.52 -10.03 12.05
C LYS A 74 -3.68 -9.77 10.56
N SER A 75 -4.46 -10.62 9.87
CA SER A 75 -4.77 -10.42 8.45
C SER A 75 -5.66 -9.20 8.22
N PHE A 76 -5.71 -8.71 6.98
CA PHE A 76 -6.62 -7.64 6.59
C PHE A 76 -8.07 -7.99 6.93
N GLU A 77 -8.53 -9.19 6.56
CA GLU A 77 -9.90 -9.62 6.80
C GLU A 77 -10.22 -9.76 8.30
N TYR A 78 -9.29 -10.29 9.10
CA TYR A 78 -9.47 -10.33 10.55
C TYR A 78 -9.67 -8.95 11.15
N ILE A 79 -8.83 -7.97 10.74
CA ILE A 79 -8.94 -6.59 11.21
C ILE A 79 -10.24 -5.96 10.70
N MET A 80 -10.64 -6.27 9.48
CA MET A 80 -11.85 -5.74 8.87
C MET A 80 -13.13 -6.26 9.55
N PHE A 81 -13.19 -7.54 9.87
CA PHE A 81 -14.44 -8.20 10.30
C PHE A 81 -14.49 -8.63 11.77
N ASP A 82 -13.36 -9.06 12.34
CA ASP A 82 -13.40 -9.85 13.57
C ASP A 82 -12.63 -9.20 14.74
N GLU A 83 -11.74 -8.24 14.51
CA GLU A 83 -10.94 -7.63 15.57
C GLU A 83 -11.82 -6.98 16.66
N PRO A 84 -11.78 -7.43 17.93
CA PRO A 84 -12.60 -6.87 18.99
C PRO A 84 -12.31 -5.40 19.25
N LYS A 85 -13.32 -4.60 19.55
CA LYS A 85 -13.18 -3.19 19.95
C LYS A 85 -13.14 -3.08 21.47
N GLN A 86 -12.03 -2.59 22.00
CA GLN A 86 -11.79 -2.49 23.45
C GLN A 86 -11.97 -1.08 24.01
N LYS A 87 -11.74 -0.04 23.18
CA LYS A 87 -11.88 1.36 23.62
C LYS A 87 -13.35 1.71 23.82
N ALA A 88 -13.69 2.26 25.00
CA ALA A 88 -15.05 2.68 25.35
C ALA A 88 -15.71 3.59 24.29
N SER A 89 -14.96 4.54 23.74
CA SER A 89 -15.43 5.42 22.68
C SER A 89 -15.80 4.68 21.39
N CYS A 90 -15.04 3.60 21.06
CA CYS A 90 -15.36 2.76 19.91
C CYS A 90 -16.63 1.95 20.18
N ILE A 91 -16.77 1.39 21.38
CA ILE A 91 -17.94 0.60 21.80
C ILE A 91 -19.20 1.48 21.76
N SER A 92 -19.18 2.66 22.39
CA SER A 92 -20.31 3.59 22.37
C SER A 92 -20.71 4.02 20.96
N ASN A 93 -19.74 4.31 20.10
CA ASN A 93 -20.03 4.64 18.70
C ASN A 93 -20.68 3.48 17.95
N ARG A 94 -20.22 2.23 18.19
CA ARG A 94 -20.82 1.02 17.59
C ARG A 94 -22.25 0.78 18.05
N GLN A 95 -22.50 0.94 19.34
CA GLN A 95 -23.85 0.84 19.92
C GLN A 95 -24.79 1.88 19.29
N ARG A 96 -24.33 3.13 19.16
CA ARG A 96 -25.12 4.19 18.49
C ARG A 96 -25.40 3.87 17.02
N LEU A 97 -24.50 3.21 16.31
CA LEU A 97 -24.70 2.79 14.93
C LEU A 97 -25.50 1.48 14.79
N GLY A 98 -25.79 0.78 15.88
CA GLY A 98 -26.48 -0.52 15.86
C GLY A 98 -25.65 -1.62 15.20
N VAL A 99 -24.30 -1.54 15.28
CA VAL A 99 -23.41 -2.50 14.63
C VAL A 99 -22.53 -3.25 15.66
N PRO A 100 -22.02 -4.46 15.34
CA PRO A 100 -21.22 -5.26 16.27
C PRO A 100 -19.97 -4.54 16.78
N CYS A 101 -19.58 -4.80 18.04
CA CYS A 101 -18.36 -4.28 18.67
C CYS A 101 -17.10 -5.03 18.21
N LYS A 102 -17.02 -5.41 16.95
CA LYS A 102 -15.87 -6.05 16.33
C LYS A 102 -15.67 -5.57 14.88
N GLY A 103 -14.49 -5.81 14.34
CA GLY A 103 -14.10 -5.40 12.98
C GLY A 103 -13.98 -3.88 12.78
N ASN A 104 -13.27 -3.45 11.78
CA ASN A 104 -13.17 -2.03 11.39
C ASN A 104 -14.11 -1.65 10.24
N GLY A 105 -14.65 -2.64 9.52
CA GLY A 105 -15.33 -2.40 8.25
C GLY A 105 -14.36 -1.91 7.17
N TRP A 106 -14.89 -1.36 6.08
CA TRP A 106 -14.07 -0.81 5.01
C TRP A 106 -13.21 0.38 5.49
N PRO A 107 -11.96 0.51 5.00
CA PRO A 107 -11.15 1.70 5.27
C PRO A 107 -11.81 2.95 4.68
N GLY A 108 -11.95 4.00 5.47
CA GLY A 108 -12.50 5.27 5.04
C GLY A 108 -11.46 6.39 5.01
N ILE A 109 -11.80 7.54 4.40
CA ILE A 109 -10.90 8.70 4.27
C ILE A 109 -10.32 9.13 5.63
N ARG A 110 -11.16 9.15 6.67
CA ARG A 110 -10.76 9.55 8.03
C ARG A 110 -10.10 8.44 8.84
N VAL A 111 -10.32 7.18 8.47
CA VAL A 111 -9.82 6.02 9.23
C VAL A 111 -9.19 5.02 8.27
N ARG A 112 -7.99 5.32 7.83
CA ARG A 112 -7.16 4.44 6.97
C ARG A 112 -6.42 3.40 7.83
N TRP A 113 -7.19 2.58 8.56
CA TRP A 113 -6.62 1.58 9.48
C TRP A 113 -5.66 0.59 8.80
N CYS A 114 -5.92 0.24 7.53
CA CYS A 114 -5.06 -0.64 6.75
C CYS A 114 -3.66 -0.02 6.56
N THR A 115 -3.56 1.26 6.22
CA THR A 115 -2.27 1.96 6.12
C THR A 115 -1.57 2.02 7.48
N GLY A 116 -2.30 2.35 8.55
CA GLY A 116 -1.75 2.41 9.91
C GLY A 116 -1.24 1.05 10.37
N GLN A 117 -2.11 0.06 10.49
CA GLN A 117 -1.81 -1.20 11.14
C GLN A 117 -0.98 -2.17 10.28
N LEU A 118 -1.19 -2.17 8.95
CA LEU A 118 -0.55 -3.14 8.06
C LEU A 118 0.68 -2.60 7.32
N LYS A 119 0.91 -1.27 7.34
CA LYS A 119 2.08 -0.68 6.65
C LYS A 119 2.90 0.19 7.60
N THR A 120 2.40 1.37 7.98
CA THR A 120 3.23 2.38 8.66
C THR A 120 3.70 1.95 10.04
N HIS A 121 2.87 1.30 10.86
CA HIS A 121 3.28 0.84 12.19
C HIS A 121 4.36 -0.24 12.12
N LEU A 122 4.29 -1.14 11.13
CA LEU A 122 5.30 -2.20 10.98
C LEU A 122 6.65 -1.62 10.59
N ILE A 123 6.68 -0.75 9.57
CA ILE A 123 7.91 -0.09 9.13
C ILE A 123 8.47 0.81 10.24
N SER A 124 7.63 1.64 10.87
CA SER A 124 8.08 2.54 11.94
C SER A 124 8.61 1.78 13.15
N ARG A 125 8.02 0.65 13.50
CA ARG A 125 8.52 -0.21 14.60
C ARG A 125 9.93 -0.72 14.31
N GLU A 126 10.18 -1.17 13.07
CA GLU A 126 11.48 -1.67 12.68
C GLU A 126 12.52 -0.54 12.60
N VAL A 127 12.21 0.58 11.95
CA VAL A 127 13.08 1.75 11.89
C VAL A 127 13.39 2.29 13.30
N ASN A 128 12.40 2.35 14.21
CA ASN A 128 12.62 2.78 15.59
C ASN A 128 13.45 1.77 16.38
N ARG A 129 13.38 0.47 16.05
CA ARG A 129 14.26 -0.54 16.65
C ARG A 129 15.72 -0.29 16.27
N LEU A 130 15.99 0.00 15.00
CA LEU A 130 17.33 0.34 14.51
C LEU A 130 17.85 1.64 15.16
N ARG A 131 17.01 2.65 15.31
CA ARG A 131 17.36 3.95 15.91
C ARG A 131 17.73 3.89 17.38
N ARG A 132 17.45 2.78 18.09
CA ARG A 132 17.92 2.59 19.48
C ARG A 132 19.40 2.30 19.56
N ASP A 133 19.96 1.72 18.50
CA ASP A 133 21.36 1.33 18.42
C ASP A 133 22.20 2.46 17.83
N ARG A 134 21.79 3.00 16.67
CA ARG A 134 22.49 4.10 15.98
C ARG A 134 21.52 4.93 15.12
N PRO A 135 21.92 6.13 14.65
CA PRO A 135 21.09 6.92 13.72
C PRO A 135 20.62 6.09 12.52
N CYS A 136 19.41 6.35 12.04
CA CYS A 136 18.86 5.64 10.89
C CYS A 136 18.21 6.63 9.92
N VAL A 137 18.66 6.62 8.67
CA VAL A 137 18.02 7.30 7.53
C VAL A 137 17.06 6.33 6.87
N GLN A 138 15.80 6.75 6.73
CA GLN A 138 14.77 6.03 6.01
C GLN A 138 14.55 6.64 4.63
N TYR A 139 14.85 5.91 3.57
CA TYR A 139 14.59 6.30 2.19
C TYR A 139 13.17 5.93 1.78
N ILE A 140 12.45 6.90 1.20
CA ILE A 140 11.04 6.76 0.83
C ILE A 140 10.87 7.21 -0.63
N GLY A 141 10.33 6.32 -1.48
CA GLY A 141 10.06 6.59 -2.89
C GLY A 141 8.80 7.45 -3.04
N ILE A 142 8.99 8.76 -3.06
CA ILE A 142 8.00 9.77 -3.45
C ILE A 142 8.58 10.48 -4.66
N ALA A 143 7.83 10.53 -5.76
CA ALA A 143 8.25 11.19 -6.99
C ALA A 143 8.25 12.72 -6.86
N ALA A 144 9.04 13.41 -7.71
CA ALA A 144 9.23 14.86 -7.63
C ALA A 144 7.91 15.65 -7.80
N ASP A 145 7.02 15.19 -8.66
CA ASP A 145 5.68 15.77 -8.89
C ASP A 145 4.70 15.55 -7.71
N GLU A 146 5.03 14.64 -6.78
CA GLU A 146 4.32 14.41 -5.52
C GLU A 146 5.03 15.00 -4.27
N ALA A 147 6.02 15.88 -4.41
CA ALA A 147 6.85 16.42 -3.33
C ALA A 147 6.05 16.99 -2.13
N LYS A 148 4.81 17.43 -2.34
CA LYS A 148 3.88 17.90 -1.28
C LYS A 148 3.57 16.81 -0.24
N ARG A 149 3.82 15.54 -0.53
CA ARG A 149 3.65 14.40 0.39
C ARG A 149 4.85 14.20 1.32
N CYS A 150 5.98 14.82 1.02
CA CYS A 150 7.19 14.75 1.83
C CYS A 150 6.94 15.40 3.19
N LYS A 151 7.40 14.73 4.23
CA LYS A 151 7.35 15.26 5.61
C LYS A 151 8.75 15.68 6.02
N THR A 152 8.87 16.91 6.50
CA THR A 152 10.11 17.35 7.17
C THR A 152 10.22 16.56 8.48
N ASP A 153 11.10 15.57 8.49
CA ASP A 153 11.31 14.69 9.64
C ASP A 153 12.79 14.30 9.64
N ASN A 154 13.45 14.50 10.77
CA ASN A 154 14.84 14.11 10.96
C ASN A 154 14.99 12.59 10.78
N GLY A 155 15.72 12.19 9.75
CA GLY A 155 15.98 10.79 9.43
C GLY A 155 15.09 10.21 8.33
N LYS A 156 14.36 11.03 7.55
CA LYS A 156 13.77 10.64 6.27
C LYS A 156 14.47 11.31 5.11
N SER A 157 14.61 10.60 4.01
CA SER A 157 15.15 11.09 2.75
C SER A 157 14.21 10.69 1.60
N TYR A 158 14.13 11.55 0.60
CA TYR A 158 13.26 11.39 -0.56
C TYR A 158 14.08 11.50 -1.86
N PRO A 159 14.90 10.49 -2.19
CA PRO A 159 15.86 10.58 -3.27
C PRO A 159 15.29 10.99 -4.62
N LEU A 160 14.10 10.49 -4.98
CA LEU A 160 13.47 10.84 -6.27
C LEU A 160 13.14 12.34 -6.34
N VAL A 161 12.74 12.97 -5.22
CA VAL A 161 12.50 14.41 -5.15
C VAL A 161 13.82 15.16 -5.33
N ASP A 162 14.87 14.73 -4.62
CA ASP A 162 16.20 15.35 -4.69
C ASP A 162 16.81 15.23 -6.09
N TRP A 163 16.49 14.17 -6.83
CA TRP A 163 16.95 13.92 -8.20
C TRP A 163 16.01 14.49 -9.27
N GLY A 164 14.87 15.06 -8.90
CA GLY A 164 13.89 15.61 -9.83
C GLY A 164 13.15 14.56 -10.66
N ILE A 165 13.08 13.30 -10.21
CA ILE A 165 12.45 12.19 -10.94
C ILE A 165 10.94 12.19 -10.70
N THR A 166 10.19 12.34 -11.78
CA THR A 166 8.72 12.30 -11.80
C THR A 166 8.17 10.87 -11.77
N GLU A 167 6.85 10.71 -11.51
CA GLU A 167 6.18 9.41 -11.56
C GLU A 167 6.32 8.70 -12.93
N ALA A 168 6.24 9.45 -14.03
CA ALA A 168 6.39 8.91 -15.38
C ALA A 168 7.83 8.42 -15.63
N GLU A 169 8.82 9.21 -15.24
CA GLU A 169 10.24 8.84 -15.35
C GLU A 169 10.57 7.65 -14.45
N ALA A 170 10.01 7.57 -13.23
CA ALA A 170 10.18 6.42 -12.36
C ALA A 170 9.68 5.12 -13.00
N LEU A 171 8.53 5.16 -13.67
CA LEU A 171 8.02 3.99 -14.40
C LEU A 171 8.94 3.60 -15.57
N GLN A 172 9.39 4.58 -16.36
CA GLN A 172 10.31 4.36 -17.48
C GLN A 172 11.64 3.77 -17.00
N ILE A 173 12.19 4.28 -15.90
CA ILE A 173 13.41 3.76 -15.25
C ILE A 173 13.26 2.27 -14.91
N CYS A 174 12.11 1.88 -14.37
CA CYS A 174 11.85 0.46 -14.08
C CYS A 174 11.79 -0.37 -15.37
N TYR A 175 11.09 0.12 -16.38
CA TYR A 175 10.94 -0.58 -17.67
C TYR A 175 12.28 -0.77 -18.40
N ASP A 176 13.13 0.23 -18.43
CA ASP A 176 14.45 0.19 -19.05
C ASP A 176 15.35 -0.85 -18.39
N ARG A 177 15.09 -1.20 -17.13
CA ARG A 177 15.81 -2.22 -16.34
C ARG A 177 15.10 -3.57 -16.29
N GLY A 178 14.06 -3.75 -17.10
CA GLY A 178 13.34 -5.00 -17.26
C GLY A 178 12.27 -5.29 -16.19
N PHE A 179 11.97 -4.34 -15.30
CA PHE A 179 10.92 -4.49 -14.30
C PHE A 179 9.57 -4.04 -14.84
N ARG A 180 8.72 -5.00 -15.24
CA ARG A 180 7.43 -4.77 -15.92
C ARG A 180 6.21 -4.89 -15.00
N PHE A 181 6.39 -5.17 -13.71
CA PHE A 181 5.29 -5.30 -12.72
C PHE A 181 4.19 -6.29 -13.14
N GLY A 182 4.53 -7.32 -13.93
CA GLY A 182 3.55 -8.25 -14.49
C GLY A 182 2.49 -7.59 -15.39
N GLY A 183 2.79 -6.45 -15.99
CA GLY A 183 1.85 -5.70 -16.85
C GLY A 183 0.86 -4.82 -16.09
N LEU A 184 0.93 -4.73 -14.76
CA LEU A 184 -0.04 -3.96 -13.98
C LEU A 184 -0.16 -2.50 -14.42
N TYR A 185 0.95 -1.83 -14.75
CA TYR A 185 0.92 -0.43 -15.21
C TYR A 185 0.50 -0.25 -16.68
N GLU A 186 0.30 -1.33 -17.43
CA GLU A 186 -0.34 -1.30 -18.75
C GLU A 186 -1.86 -1.25 -18.62
N VAL A 187 -2.38 -1.74 -17.49
CA VAL A 187 -3.83 -1.79 -17.19
C VAL A 187 -4.21 -0.66 -16.23
N TYR A 188 -3.47 -0.46 -15.14
CA TYR A 188 -3.82 0.42 -14.05
C TYR A 188 -2.90 1.64 -13.99
N ASP A 189 -3.45 2.79 -13.68
CA ASP A 189 -2.66 4.01 -13.46
C ASP A 189 -1.83 3.91 -12.16
N ARG A 190 -2.33 3.11 -11.19
CA ARG A 190 -1.70 2.91 -9.88
C ARG A 190 -1.80 1.45 -9.45
N ALA A 191 -0.67 0.80 -9.23
CA ALA A 191 -0.60 -0.51 -8.57
C ALA A 191 -0.78 -0.35 -7.06
N SER A 192 -2.04 -0.26 -6.61
CA SER A 192 -2.44 -0.26 -5.18
C SER A 192 -2.96 -1.64 -4.77
N CYS A 193 -3.36 -1.81 -3.49
CA CYS A 193 -4.11 -3.02 -3.12
C CYS A 193 -5.35 -3.17 -4.00
N TRP A 194 -5.61 -4.36 -4.51
CA TRP A 194 -6.75 -4.62 -5.42
C TRP A 194 -8.12 -4.30 -4.80
N CYS A 195 -8.26 -4.35 -3.47
CA CYS A 195 -9.48 -4.05 -2.73
C CYS A 195 -9.52 -2.64 -2.13
N CYS A 196 -8.80 -1.69 -2.70
CA CYS A 196 -8.73 -0.34 -2.13
C CYS A 196 -9.99 0.47 -2.42
N PRO A 197 -10.75 0.96 -1.41
CA PRO A 197 -11.95 1.78 -1.64
C PRO A 197 -11.67 3.16 -2.24
N PHE A 198 -10.38 3.52 -2.39
CA PHE A 198 -9.96 4.79 -2.98
C PHE A 198 -9.56 4.66 -4.46
N GLN A 199 -9.85 3.53 -5.08
CA GLN A 199 -9.73 3.38 -6.53
C GLN A 199 -10.85 4.14 -7.23
N SER A 200 -10.56 4.68 -8.40
CA SER A 200 -11.59 5.27 -9.25
C SER A 200 -12.56 4.18 -9.77
N ILE A 201 -13.75 4.59 -10.20
CA ILE A 201 -14.72 3.68 -10.82
C ILE A 201 -14.12 3.02 -12.08
N GLY A 202 -13.29 3.77 -12.83
CA GLY A 202 -12.55 3.22 -13.97
C GLY A 202 -11.59 2.11 -13.60
N GLU A 203 -10.83 2.28 -12.49
CA GLU A 203 -9.93 1.25 -11.97
C GLU A 203 -10.68 0.00 -11.49
N LEU A 204 -11.84 0.19 -10.84
CA LEU A 204 -12.69 -0.94 -10.41
C LEU A 204 -13.27 -1.70 -11.61
N ARG A 205 -13.61 -1.01 -12.71
CA ARG A 205 -14.02 -1.65 -13.95
C ARG A 205 -12.89 -2.48 -14.58
N LYS A 206 -11.66 -1.93 -14.58
CA LYS A 206 -10.47 -2.67 -15.01
C LYS A 206 -10.23 -3.91 -14.14
N LEU A 207 -10.40 -3.80 -12.81
CA LEU A 207 -10.31 -4.95 -11.89
C LEU A 207 -11.31 -6.05 -12.28
N ARG A 208 -12.57 -5.68 -12.53
CA ARG A 208 -13.60 -6.64 -12.95
C ARG A 208 -13.25 -7.38 -14.23
N SER A 209 -12.68 -6.69 -15.22
CA SER A 209 -12.39 -7.26 -16.54
C SER A 209 -11.07 -8.03 -16.59
N HIS A 210 -10.04 -7.58 -15.88
CA HIS A 210 -8.70 -8.16 -15.97
C HIS A 210 -8.40 -9.15 -14.83
N HIS A 211 -9.10 -9.03 -13.69
CA HIS A 211 -8.91 -9.89 -12.51
C HIS A 211 -10.25 -10.35 -11.95
N PRO A 212 -11.04 -11.15 -12.70
CA PRO A 212 -12.39 -11.53 -12.30
C PRO A 212 -12.45 -12.31 -10.98
N GLU A 213 -11.40 -13.06 -10.64
CA GLU A 213 -11.28 -13.78 -9.37
C GLU A 213 -11.10 -12.81 -8.19
N LEU A 214 -10.35 -11.73 -8.34
CA LEU A 214 -10.22 -10.69 -7.31
C LEU A 214 -11.50 -9.86 -7.21
N TRP A 215 -12.17 -9.62 -8.34
CA TRP A 215 -13.48 -8.99 -8.35
C TRP A 215 -14.53 -9.82 -7.60
N ALA A 216 -14.59 -11.13 -7.83
CA ALA A 216 -15.48 -12.03 -7.11
C ALA A 216 -15.19 -12.01 -5.60
N ARG A 217 -13.92 -12.00 -5.20
CA ARG A 217 -13.52 -11.86 -3.80
C ARG A 217 -13.95 -10.51 -3.22
N LEU A 218 -13.86 -9.43 -4.00
CA LEU A 218 -14.30 -8.10 -3.58
C LEU A 218 -15.81 -8.06 -3.34
N LEU A 219 -16.60 -8.70 -4.22
CA LEU A 219 -18.05 -8.86 -4.07
C LEU A 219 -18.40 -9.61 -2.77
N ASP A 220 -17.71 -10.72 -2.47
CA ASP A 220 -17.91 -11.47 -1.21
C ASP A 220 -17.59 -10.59 0.01
N MET A 221 -16.45 -9.91 0.00
CA MET A 221 -16.05 -9.04 1.10
C MET A 221 -17.05 -7.89 1.32
N ASP A 222 -17.56 -7.29 0.27
CA ASP A 222 -18.55 -6.20 0.36
C ASP A 222 -19.89 -6.71 0.87
N SER A 223 -20.36 -7.86 0.38
CA SER A 223 -21.56 -8.52 0.87
C SER A 223 -21.48 -8.81 2.38
N ARG A 224 -20.35 -9.36 2.84
CA ARG A 224 -20.10 -9.61 4.27
C ARG A 224 -20.07 -8.31 5.09
N ALA A 225 -19.46 -7.24 4.54
CA ALA A 225 -19.40 -5.96 5.20
C ALA A 225 -20.78 -5.33 5.34
N LEU A 226 -21.61 -5.38 4.30
CA LEU A 226 -23.00 -4.92 4.33
C LEU A 226 -23.86 -5.74 5.30
N ALA A 227 -23.70 -7.07 5.32
CA ALA A 227 -24.41 -7.94 6.25
C ALA A 227 -24.04 -7.63 7.72
N GLN A 228 -22.77 -7.35 8.00
CA GLN A 228 -22.28 -7.10 9.36
C GLN A 228 -22.51 -5.68 9.85
N PHE A 229 -22.34 -4.66 8.98
CA PHE A 229 -22.31 -3.24 9.36
C PHE A 229 -23.45 -2.44 8.74
N GLY A 230 -24.30 -3.08 7.92
CA GLY A 230 -25.40 -2.41 7.22
C GLY A 230 -24.95 -1.28 6.29
N GLY A 231 -25.87 -0.36 6.01
CA GLY A 231 -25.59 0.83 5.18
C GLY A 231 -24.73 1.91 5.86
N THR A 232 -24.08 1.60 6.99
CA THR A 232 -23.16 2.53 7.66
C THR A 232 -21.88 2.75 6.86
N PRO A 233 -21.08 3.80 7.16
CA PRO A 233 -19.79 4.01 6.51
C PRO A 233 -18.78 2.84 6.69
N LEU A 234 -19.06 1.93 7.60
CA LEU A 234 -18.21 0.75 7.85
C LEU A 234 -18.54 -0.41 6.92
N GLY A 235 -19.81 -0.50 6.50
CA GLY A 235 -20.29 -1.56 5.62
C GLY A 235 -20.18 -1.19 4.13
N ARG A 236 -20.05 0.07 3.77
CA ARG A 236 -20.02 0.50 2.37
C ARG A 236 -18.61 0.59 1.82
N PHE A 237 -18.38 -0.05 0.67
CA PHE A 237 -17.11 0.01 -0.04
C PHE A 237 -16.84 1.43 -0.60
N THR A 238 -17.79 2.00 -1.32
CA THR A 238 -17.73 3.40 -1.77
C THR A 238 -18.83 4.23 -1.08
N LYS A 239 -18.74 5.54 -1.19
CA LYS A 239 -19.77 6.45 -0.65
C LYS A 239 -21.14 6.23 -1.29
N ASN A 240 -21.18 5.99 -2.59
CA ASN A 240 -22.41 6.02 -3.38
C ASN A 240 -22.89 4.61 -3.78
N TRP A 241 -22.00 3.62 -3.88
CA TRP A 241 -22.29 2.32 -4.47
C TRP A 241 -21.71 1.18 -3.63
N SER A 242 -22.44 0.10 -3.49
CA SER A 242 -21.88 -1.22 -3.13
C SER A 242 -21.15 -1.82 -4.34
N VAL A 243 -20.34 -2.83 -4.10
CA VAL A 243 -19.65 -3.53 -5.21
C VAL A 243 -20.64 -4.27 -6.09
N ALA A 244 -21.73 -4.81 -5.51
CA ALA A 244 -22.80 -5.46 -6.28
C ALA A 244 -23.51 -4.47 -7.22
N GLU A 245 -23.86 -3.27 -6.74
CA GLU A 245 -24.43 -2.23 -7.59
C GLU A 245 -23.48 -1.81 -8.72
N LEU A 246 -22.18 -1.73 -8.42
CA LEU A 246 -21.15 -1.47 -9.45
C LEU A 246 -21.08 -2.62 -10.46
N ASP A 247 -21.16 -3.88 -10.02
CA ASP A 247 -21.13 -5.03 -10.90
C ASP A 247 -22.28 -5.01 -11.93
N GLU A 248 -23.51 -4.74 -11.46
CA GLU A 248 -24.69 -4.59 -12.30
C GLU A 248 -24.53 -3.44 -13.30
N ARG A 249 -24.03 -2.29 -12.86
CA ARG A 249 -23.79 -1.13 -13.72
C ARG A 249 -22.74 -1.43 -14.80
N PHE A 250 -21.66 -2.11 -14.42
CA PHE A 250 -20.63 -2.52 -15.37
C PHE A 250 -21.15 -3.56 -16.38
N ALA A 251 -22.03 -4.49 -15.94
CA ALA A 251 -22.69 -5.44 -16.82
C ALA A 251 -23.60 -4.76 -17.87
N ARG A 252 -24.25 -3.63 -17.52
CA ARG A 252 -25.07 -2.83 -18.43
C ARG A 252 -24.26 -1.87 -19.31
N GLY A 253 -22.93 -1.83 -19.19
CA GLY A 253 -22.08 -0.92 -19.95
C GLY A 253 -22.19 0.55 -19.54
N GLU A 254 -22.78 0.85 -18.35
CA GLU A 254 -22.90 2.22 -17.86
C GLU A 254 -21.53 2.81 -17.54
N GLU A 255 -21.18 3.90 -18.19
CA GLU A 255 -19.98 4.66 -17.84
C GLU A 255 -20.16 5.30 -16.47
N GLY A 256 -19.16 5.12 -15.59
CA GLY A 256 -19.21 5.68 -14.24
C GLY A 256 -19.24 7.20 -14.30
N GLY A 257 -20.32 7.79 -13.78
CA GLY A 257 -20.34 9.21 -13.47
C GLY A 257 -19.18 9.53 -12.51
N THR A 258 -18.54 10.65 -12.70
CA THR A 258 -17.48 11.21 -11.84
C THR A 258 -17.97 11.32 -10.41
N GLY A 259 -17.54 10.44 -9.51
CA GLY A 259 -17.91 10.52 -8.11
C GLY A 259 -17.30 9.40 -7.27
N VAL A 260 -16.10 9.65 -6.74
CA VAL A 260 -15.59 8.96 -5.54
C VAL A 260 -15.98 9.77 -4.31
#